data_724f7edbaca99e33d2ba0dd809e5971c
#
_entry.id   724f7edbaca99e33d2ba0dd809e5971c
#
_cell.length_a   1.000
_cell.length_b   1.000
_cell.length_c   1.000
_cell.angle_alpha   90.00
_cell.angle_beta   90.00
_cell.angle_gamma   90.00
#
_symmetry.space_group_name_H-M   'P 1'
#
loop_
_entity.id
_entity.type
_entity.pdbx_description
1 polymer ?
#
loop_
_entity_poly.entity_id
_entity_poly.type
_entity_poly.pdbx_seq_one_letter_code
_entity_poly.pdbx_strand_id
1 'polypeptide(L)'
;MTQTSVLQVGIWQLLFERRDLLFPDDHVIFQDGTTKNSYTYKDLRAHSEKFGNALRAQWDFKKGSVLALMSPNCIDTPAVTWGCHYAGGVVAPVNPGLSPRELEQQLLRSEAKGIVAHPSCLGTALEAARLARLPSDRVLVLGDAEDREGRTTTASFMRKAPSRPAGPALINPDDVAFLVYSSGTTGLPKGVMVSHQNVVADVVLQAAIEGPHVDWRKDHTLAVLPTYHIYGLICLVHLPLWLGTTTIFMEKFDLPTFCQLIREHSITHVYVAPPIVLHLAKNRSINGSDLASLRMLTSGGAPLGEALIHETYNRWKIPIRQAYGLSETTSVSHIQRWDTWSQGIGSNGPAVPGVEAIIVPNGDPTKPASANEEGELWIRGPTVFNGYMDDPSSTDACLTPDRWFKTGDIGFEDEMGNLHITDRAKDMIKFKGFQIAPTELEDILIEHPAVSDVAVIGVWNEEMHSEVPLAYVVRKGDTGTGTGGCTVGDDVGPALSIMKYLREKVVHYKHLRGGVVWTSQIPKSPSGKILKRALRDRVGTMDKGKPILDPGYARYRAAKL
;
A
#
# COMPACT_ATOMS: atom_id res chain seq x y z
N MET A 1 -12.33 23.16 -16.40
CA MET A 1 -12.55 22.30 -15.19
C MET A 1 -12.55 23.23 -14.00
N THR A 2 -13.66 23.32 -13.25
CA THR A 2 -13.77 24.13 -12.04
C THR A 2 -12.74 23.62 -11.04
N GLN A 3 -11.85 24.50 -10.59
CA GLN A 3 -10.92 24.25 -9.51
C GLN A 3 -11.70 23.76 -8.30
N THR A 4 -11.60 22.47 -7.97
CA THR A 4 -12.21 21.91 -6.75
C THR A 4 -11.44 22.54 -5.58
N SER A 5 -12.02 23.55 -4.94
CA SER A 5 -11.39 24.19 -3.79
C SER A 5 -11.32 23.16 -2.67
N VAL A 6 -10.12 22.73 -2.32
CA VAL A 6 -9.89 21.82 -1.19
C VAL A 6 -10.26 22.55 0.09
N LEU A 7 -11.14 21.95 0.89
CA LEU A 7 -11.60 22.50 2.16
C LEU A 7 -10.42 22.64 3.13
N GLN A 8 -10.28 23.82 3.75
CA GLN A 8 -9.25 24.09 4.76
C GLN A 8 -9.78 23.72 6.15
N VAL A 9 -9.96 22.42 6.39
CA VAL A 9 -10.51 21.87 7.64
C VAL A 9 -9.72 20.64 8.08
N GLY A 10 -9.92 20.22 9.32
CA GLY A 10 -9.36 18.97 9.80
C GLY A 10 -10.21 17.75 9.40
N ILE A 11 -9.65 16.56 9.57
CA ILE A 11 -10.33 15.28 9.27
C ILE A 11 -11.62 15.15 10.05
N TRP A 12 -11.62 15.51 11.34
CA TRP A 12 -12.83 15.47 12.17
C TRP A 12 -13.95 16.34 11.60
N GLN A 13 -13.62 17.60 11.28
CA GLN A 13 -14.58 18.54 10.71
C GLN A 13 -15.12 18.06 9.37
N LEU A 14 -14.24 17.57 8.49
CA LEU A 14 -14.64 17.01 7.21
C LEU A 14 -15.67 15.90 7.37
N LEU A 15 -15.39 14.95 8.25
CA LEU A 15 -16.17 13.70 8.32
C LEU A 15 -17.42 13.82 9.19
N PHE A 16 -17.38 14.58 10.32
CA PHE A 16 -18.41 14.54 11.35
C PHE A 16 -19.10 15.88 11.64
N GLU A 17 -18.61 17.00 11.08
CA GLU A 17 -19.24 18.33 11.24
C GLU A 17 -19.85 18.86 9.92
N ARG A 18 -19.85 18.03 8.89
CA ARG A 18 -20.46 18.36 7.59
C ARG A 18 -22.00 18.45 7.70
N ARG A 19 -22.60 19.38 6.92
CA ARG A 19 -24.06 19.58 6.86
C ARG A 19 -24.73 18.89 5.68
N ASP A 20 -23.95 18.41 4.73
CA ASP A 20 -24.36 17.82 3.46
C ASP A 20 -24.26 16.29 3.46
N LEU A 21 -24.64 15.65 4.57
CA LEU A 21 -24.60 14.20 4.67
C LEU A 21 -25.56 13.58 3.64
N LEU A 22 -25.03 12.70 2.78
CA LEU A 22 -25.79 12.11 1.67
C LEU A 22 -26.63 10.89 2.10
N PHE A 23 -26.43 10.38 3.31
CA PHE A 23 -27.02 9.18 3.87
C PHE A 23 -27.47 9.44 5.32
N PRO A 24 -28.42 8.66 5.86
CA PRO A 24 -28.87 8.81 7.23
C PRO A 24 -27.77 8.45 8.25
N ASP A 25 -27.82 9.04 9.43
CA ASP A 25 -26.78 8.84 10.46
C ASP A 25 -26.81 7.43 11.10
N ASP A 26 -27.89 6.69 10.95
CA ASP A 26 -28.04 5.28 11.32
C ASP A 26 -27.61 4.30 10.20
N HIS A 27 -27.11 4.83 9.07
CA HIS A 27 -26.55 3.99 8.00
C HIS A 27 -25.29 3.28 8.45
N VAL A 28 -25.20 1.97 8.14
CA VAL A 28 -24.03 1.13 8.45
C VAL A 28 -22.89 1.49 7.52
N ILE A 29 -21.79 1.94 8.10
CA ILE A 29 -20.56 2.29 7.35
C ILE A 29 -19.55 1.13 7.38
N PHE A 30 -19.35 0.51 8.54
CA PHE A 30 -18.41 -0.61 8.68
C PHE A 30 -19.11 -1.84 9.25
N GLN A 31 -18.80 -2.99 8.67
CA GLN A 31 -19.25 -4.28 9.16
C GLN A 31 -18.10 -5.28 9.13
N ASP A 32 -17.96 -6.05 10.19
CA ASP A 32 -17.05 -7.18 10.24
C ASP A 32 -17.62 -8.36 9.45
N GLY A 33 -16.87 -8.85 8.48
CA GLY A 33 -17.32 -9.92 7.59
C GLY A 33 -17.55 -11.25 8.31
N THR A 34 -16.85 -11.47 9.42
CA THR A 34 -16.92 -12.73 10.19
C THR A 34 -17.96 -12.66 11.30
N THR A 35 -17.84 -11.67 12.19
CA THR A 35 -18.69 -11.54 13.38
C THR A 35 -20.03 -10.90 13.08
N LYS A 36 -20.16 -10.21 11.94
CA LYS A 36 -21.32 -9.40 11.53
C LYS A 36 -21.57 -8.18 12.43
N ASN A 37 -20.69 -7.90 13.39
CA ASN A 37 -20.72 -6.65 14.14
C ASN A 37 -20.61 -5.47 13.18
N SER A 38 -21.29 -4.38 13.46
CA SER A 38 -21.32 -3.22 12.58
C SER A 38 -21.34 -1.92 13.36
N TYR A 39 -20.89 -0.87 12.69
CA TYR A 39 -20.97 0.50 13.16
C TYR A 39 -21.70 1.37 12.14
N THR A 40 -22.69 2.10 12.64
CA THR A 40 -23.34 3.19 11.90
C THR A 40 -22.46 4.45 11.94
N TYR A 41 -22.76 5.41 11.09
CA TYR A 41 -22.10 6.73 11.14
C TYR A 41 -22.20 7.36 12.54
N LYS A 42 -23.40 7.30 13.14
CA LYS A 42 -23.68 7.78 14.50
C LYS A 42 -22.83 7.08 15.56
N ASP A 43 -22.69 5.75 15.46
CA ASP A 43 -21.86 4.97 16.40
C ASP A 43 -20.39 5.37 16.29
N LEU A 44 -19.88 5.47 15.08
CA LEU A 44 -18.48 5.88 14.82
C LEU A 44 -18.20 7.27 15.40
N ARG A 45 -19.10 8.24 15.19
CA ARG A 45 -18.98 9.57 15.77
C ARG A 45 -18.96 9.50 17.30
N ALA A 46 -19.95 8.82 17.89
CA ALA A 46 -20.07 8.73 19.35
C ALA A 46 -18.88 8.02 20.02
N HIS A 47 -18.39 6.93 19.42
CA HIS A 47 -17.22 6.21 19.94
C HIS A 47 -15.95 7.06 19.83
N SER A 48 -15.75 7.75 18.70
CA SER A 48 -14.61 8.64 18.51
C SER A 48 -14.59 9.79 19.51
N GLU A 49 -15.75 10.45 19.74
CA GLU A 49 -15.88 11.51 20.75
C GLU A 49 -15.56 11.00 22.15
N LYS A 50 -16.09 9.83 22.53
CA LYS A 50 -15.81 9.22 23.85
C LYS A 50 -14.35 8.88 24.00
N PHE A 51 -13.74 8.26 22.98
CA PHE A 51 -12.33 7.87 23.03
C PHE A 51 -11.41 9.10 23.13
N GLY A 52 -11.65 10.14 22.33
CA GLY A 52 -10.86 11.37 22.38
C GLY A 52 -10.97 12.11 23.70
N ASN A 53 -12.17 12.17 24.30
CA ASN A 53 -12.36 12.75 25.64
C ASN A 53 -11.68 11.92 26.73
N ALA A 54 -11.69 10.58 26.60
CA ALA A 54 -10.98 9.70 27.53
C ALA A 54 -9.46 9.88 27.44
N LEU A 55 -8.90 10.03 26.23
CA LEU A 55 -7.48 10.31 26.02
C LEU A 55 -7.04 11.60 26.76
N ARG A 56 -7.80 12.69 26.59
CA ARG A 56 -7.49 13.95 27.28
C ARG A 56 -7.58 13.83 28.79
N ALA A 57 -8.63 13.17 29.29
CA ALA A 57 -8.88 13.11 30.73
C ALA A 57 -7.93 12.16 31.48
N GLN A 58 -7.59 11.02 30.88
CA GLN A 58 -6.83 9.98 31.57
C GLN A 58 -5.33 10.03 31.24
N TRP A 59 -4.97 10.50 30.03
CA TRP A 59 -3.58 10.49 29.58
C TRP A 59 -2.96 11.88 29.45
N ASP A 60 -3.67 12.96 29.80
CA ASP A 60 -3.25 14.34 29.54
C ASP A 60 -2.80 14.51 28.07
N PHE A 61 -3.57 13.88 27.16
CA PHE A 61 -3.25 13.82 25.75
C PHE A 61 -3.48 15.19 25.11
N LYS A 62 -2.42 15.75 24.54
CA LYS A 62 -2.40 17.12 24.02
C LYS A 62 -2.34 17.12 22.50
N LYS A 63 -2.60 18.29 21.92
CA LYS A 63 -2.37 18.52 20.49
C LYS A 63 -0.96 18.08 20.09
N GLY A 64 -0.85 17.28 19.04
CA GLY A 64 0.40 16.72 18.55
C GLY A 64 0.90 15.48 19.31
N SER A 65 0.23 15.04 20.38
CA SER A 65 0.58 13.78 21.05
C SER A 65 0.37 12.60 20.11
N VAL A 66 1.30 11.65 20.07
CA VAL A 66 1.23 10.49 19.16
C VAL A 66 0.62 9.28 19.86
N LEU A 67 -0.33 8.63 19.17
CA LEU A 67 -0.92 7.35 19.54
C LEU A 67 -0.51 6.28 18.51
N ALA A 68 0.21 5.25 18.95
CA ALA A 68 0.47 4.08 18.10
C ALA A 68 -0.77 3.18 18.03
N LEU A 69 -1.12 2.69 16.86
CA LEU A 69 -2.28 1.81 16.64
C LEU A 69 -1.84 0.56 15.89
N MET A 70 -1.71 -0.57 16.60
CA MET A 70 -1.24 -1.85 16.07
C MET A 70 -2.41 -2.83 15.91
N SER A 71 -2.88 -3.00 14.69
CA SER A 71 -4.02 -3.88 14.39
C SER A 71 -3.98 -4.43 12.97
N PRO A 72 -4.40 -5.68 12.73
CA PRO A 72 -4.88 -6.08 11.42
C PRO A 72 -6.16 -5.29 11.08
N ASN A 73 -6.79 -5.59 9.95
CA ASN A 73 -8.05 -4.95 9.62
C ASN A 73 -9.12 -5.27 10.67
N CYS A 74 -9.64 -4.24 11.32
CA CYS A 74 -10.63 -4.35 12.39
C CYS A 74 -11.55 -3.12 12.38
N ILE A 75 -12.86 -3.33 12.53
CA ILE A 75 -13.87 -2.26 12.50
C ILE A 75 -13.76 -1.27 13.67
N ASP A 76 -13.04 -1.63 14.74
CA ASP A 76 -12.84 -0.76 15.90
C ASP A 76 -11.74 0.30 15.67
N THR A 77 -10.81 0.06 14.74
CA THR A 77 -9.66 0.94 14.50
C THR A 77 -10.04 2.34 14.01
N PRO A 78 -11.07 2.54 13.15
CA PRO A 78 -11.46 3.86 12.71
C PRO A 78 -11.93 4.78 13.84
N ALA A 79 -12.73 4.26 14.77
CA ALA A 79 -13.22 5.06 15.90
C ALA A 79 -12.07 5.51 16.83
N VAL A 80 -11.05 4.66 17.04
CA VAL A 80 -9.83 5.01 17.76
C VAL A 80 -9.02 6.08 17.01
N THR A 81 -8.89 5.93 15.70
CA THR A 81 -8.19 6.87 14.81
C THR A 81 -8.82 8.26 14.90
N TRP A 82 -10.12 8.36 14.65
CA TRP A 82 -10.82 9.65 14.66
C TRP A 82 -10.97 10.21 16.07
N GLY A 83 -11.03 9.37 17.10
CA GLY A 83 -11.00 9.81 18.48
C GLY A 83 -9.65 10.42 18.87
N CYS A 84 -8.55 9.89 18.36
CA CYS A 84 -7.23 10.52 18.50
C CYS A 84 -7.20 11.90 17.83
N HIS A 85 -7.72 12.03 16.60
CA HIS A 85 -7.85 13.32 15.90
C HIS A 85 -8.79 14.28 16.62
N TYR A 86 -9.91 13.80 17.19
CA TYR A 86 -10.81 14.60 18.03
C TYR A 86 -10.07 15.21 19.23
N ALA A 87 -9.14 14.45 19.81
CA ALA A 87 -8.29 14.95 20.89
C ALA A 87 -7.15 15.87 20.42
N GLY A 88 -6.96 16.03 19.12
CA GLY A 88 -5.86 16.80 18.52
C GLY A 88 -4.56 16.03 18.37
N GLY A 89 -4.62 14.70 18.46
CA GLY A 89 -3.45 13.83 18.39
C GLY A 89 -3.11 13.37 16.97
N VAL A 90 -1.96 12.74 16.88
CA VAL A 90 -1.39 12.12 15.70
C VAL A 90 -1.50 10.60 15.82
N VAL A 91 -1.97 9.91 14.79
CA VAL A 91 -2.00 8.45 14.78
C VAL A 91 -0.78 7.91 14.04
N ALA A 92 -0.07 6.98 14.67
CA ALA A 92 0.98 6.19 14.03
C ALA A 92 0.43 4.76 13.77
N PRO A 93 -0.10 4.47 12.55
CA PRO A 93 -0.54 3.13 12.21
C PRO A 93 0.66 2.17 12.19
N VAL A 94 0.51 1.02 12.86
CA VAL A 94 1.58 0.05 13.04
C VAL A 94 1.25 -1.25 12.31
N ASN A 95 2.21 -1.74 11.53
CA ASN A 95 2.11 -3.06 10.92
C ASN A 95 2.10 -4.15 12.01
N PRO A 96 1.04 -5.00 12.10
CA PRO A 96 0.93 -6.06 13.09
C PRO A 96 2.01 -7.16 12.98
N GLY A 97 2.72 -7.21 11.85
CA GLY A 97 3.82 -8.15 11.64
C GLY A 97 5.18 -7.70 12.17
N LEU A 98 5.28 -6.52 12.80
CA LEU A 98 6.54 -6.05 13.39
C LEU A 98 6.95 -6.91 14.60
N SER A 99 8.26 -7.11 14.74
CA SER A 99 8.84 -7.65 15.96
C SER A 99 8.77 -6.60 17.11
N PRO A 100 8.88 -7.04 18.39
CA PRO A 100 8.92 -6.11 19.52
C PRO A 100 10.03 -5.04 19.41
N ARG A 101 11.18 -5.38 18.85
CA ARG A 101 12.31 -4.47 18.66
C ARG A 101 12.05 -3.41 17.59
N GLU A 102 11.43 -3.78 16.48
CA GLU A 102 11.05 -2.83 15.43
C GLU A 102 9.97 -1.88 15.94
N LEU A 103 8.99 -2.38 16.67
CA LEU A 103 7.96 -1.55 17.29
C LEU A 103 8.53 -0.64 18.37
N GLU A 104 9.46 -1.12 19.22
CA GLU A 104 10.19 -0.29 20.19
C GLU A 104 10.80 0.94 19.50
N GLN A 105 11.53 0.72 18.40
CA GLN A 105 12.17 1.81 17.66
C GLN A 105 11.13 2.81 17.11
N GLN A 106 9.99 2.31 16.66
CA GLN A 106 8.92 3.15 16.15
C GLN A 106 8.26 3.98 17.27
N LEU A 107 8.01 3.38 18.44
CA LEU A 107 7.48 4.06 19.61
C LEU A 107 8.42 5.16 20.12
N LEU A 108 9.72 4.89 20.19
CA LEU A 108 10.75 5.83 20.63
C LEU A 108 10.86 7.01 19.66
N ARG A 109 10.97 6.74 18.36
CA ARG A 109 11.09 7.80 17.35
C ARG A 109 9.86 8.69 17.25
N SER A 110 8.67 8.09 17.32
CA SER A 110 7.41 8.86 17.28
C SER A 110 7.07 9.55 18.60
N GLU A 111 7.87 9.33 19.65
CA GLU A 111 7.55 9.77 21.02
C GLU A 111 6.12 9.40 21.44
N ALA A 112 5.66 8.20 21.06
CA ALA A 112 4.31 7.75 21.30
C ALA A 112 3.94 7.82 22.78
N LYS A 113 2.79 8.44 23.09
CA LYS A 113 2.28 8.58 24.46
C LYS A 113 1.50 7.35 24.93
N GLY A 114 1.16 6.45 24.00
CA GLY A 114 0.48 5.21 24.27
C GLY A 114 0.34 4.36 23.01
N ILE A 115 -0.10 3.13 23.21
CA ILE A 115 -0.38 2.18 22.14
C ILE A 115 -1.75 1.54 22.34
N VAL A 116 -2.52 1.44 21.27
CA VAL A 116 -3.72 0.61 21.19
C VAL A 116 -3.38 -0.60 20.33
N ALA A 117 -3.56 -1.80 20.85
CA ALA A 117 -3.21 -3.03 20.17
C ALA A 117 -4.42 -3.96 20.03
N HIS A 118 -4.58 -4.55 18.85
CA HIS A 118 -5.52 -5.66 18.66
C HIS A 118 -5.13 -6.85 19.56
N PRO A 119 -6.09 -7.65 20.08
CA PRO A 119 -5.77 -8.79 20.92
C PRO A 119 -4.70 -9.74 20.37
N SER A 120 -4.71 -9.99 19.04
CA SER A 120 -3.70 -10.85 18.39
C SER A 120 -2.28 -10.27 18.37
N CYS A 121 -2.13 -8.96 18.62
CA CYS A 121 -0.84 -8.25 18.62
C CYS A 121 -0.39 -7.88 20.03
N LEU A 122 -1.18 -8.18 21.07
CA LEU A 122 -0.98 -7.66 22.41
C LEU A 122 0.38 -8.05 23.00
N GLY A 123 0.81 -9.29 22.82
CA GLY A 123 2.12 -9.75 23.32
C GLY A 123 3.29 -8.94 22.75
N THR A 124 3.28 -8.68 21.45
CA THR A 124 4.28 -7.83 20.79
C THR A 124 4.23 -6.38 21.29
N ALA A 125 3.01 -5.84 21.45
CA ALA A 125 2.81 -4.46 21.91
C ALA A 125 3.31 -4.26 23.34
N LEU A 126 3.04 -5.20 24.25
CA LEU A 126 3.49 -5.15 25.64
C LEU A 126 5.01 -5.22 25.76
N GLU A 127 5.64 -6.13 25.03
CA GLU A 127 7.10 -6.24 25.08
C GLU A 127 7.77 -4.99 24.47
N ALA A 128 7.25 -4.48 23.36
CA ALA A 128 7.76 -3.24 22.78
C ALA A 128 7.56 -2.03 23.72
N ALA A 129 6.40 -1.92 24.37
CA ALA A 129 6.13 -0.87 25.36
C ALA A 129 7.11 -0.95 26.55
N ARG A 130 7.37 -2.17 27.05
CA ARG A 130 8.36 -2.40 28.13
C ARG A 130 9.76 -1.96 27.68
N LEU A 131 10.19 -2.32 26.48
CA LEU A 131 11.50 -1.94 25.93
C LEU A 131 11.60 -0.42 25.73
N ALA A 132 10.55 0.21 25.23
CA ALA A 132 10.47 1.67 25.05
C ALA A 132 10.22 2.44 26.37
N ARG A 133 10.12 1.74 27.51
CA ARG A 133 9.81 2.31 28.83
C ARG A 133 8.49 3.09 28.87
N LEU A 134 7.52 2.68 28.05
CA LEU A 134 6.17 3.22 28.08
C LEU A 134 5.44 2.63 29.30
N PRO A 135 4.74 3.44 30.13
CA PRO A 135 3.99 2.93 31.27
C PRO A 135 2.94 1.88 30.85
N SER A 136 2.72 0.87 31.68
CA SER A 136 1.82 -0.23 31.35
C SER A 136 0.35 0.18 31.18
N ASP A 137 -0.07 1.25 31.87
CA ASP A 137 -1.40 1.88 31.73
C ASP A 137 -1.57 2.66 30.41
N ARG A 138 -0.50 2.78 29.62
CA ARG A 138 -0.49 3.37 28.27
C ARG A 138 -0.65 2.34 27.15
N VAL A 139 -0.90 1.07 27.50
CA VAL A 139 -1.20 0.01 26.54
C VAL A 139 -2.67 -0.37 26.69
N LEU A 140 -3.47 -0.11 25.65
CA LEU A 140 -4.89 -0.48 25.60
C LEU A 140 -5.09 -1.66 24.66
N VAL A 141 -6.03 -2.54 25.03
CA VAL A 141 -6.51 -3.61 24.16
C VAL A 141 -7.68 -3.09 23.32
N LEU A 142 -7.62 -3.25 22.01
CA LEU A 142 -8.68 -2.83 21.09
C LEU A 142 -9.94 -3.70 21.30
N GLY A 143 -11.13 -3.06 21.29
CA GLY A 143 -12.43 -3.73 21.40
C GLY A 143 -13.04 -3.64 22.80
N ASP A 144 -14.06 -4.49 23.03
CA ASP A 144 -14.88 -4.52 24.25
C ASP A 144 -14.67 -5.78 25.12
N ALA A 145 -14.01 -6.80 24.57
CA ALA A 145 -13.75 -8.02 25.32
C ALA A 145 -12.98 -7.70 26.60
N GLU A 146 -13.49 -8.10 27.75
CA GLU A 146 -12.74 -8.03 29.00
C GLU A 146 -11.48 -8.87 28.84
N ASP A 147 -10.33 -8.23 28.98
CA ASP A 147 -9.07 -8.96 29.00
C ASP A 147 -9.05 -9.87 30.24
N ARG A 148 -8.82 -11.16 30.04
CA ARG A 148 -8.69 -12.16 31.09
C ARG A 148 -7.57 -11.86 32.09
N GLU A 149 -6.65 -10.94 31.73
CA GLU A 149 -5.53 -10.48 32.56
C GLU A 149 -5.79 -9.14 33.27
N GLY A 150 -7.03 -8.61 33.22
CA GLY A 150 -7.40 -7.37 33.91
C GLY A 150 -6.90 -6.07 33.26
N ARG A 151 -6.58 -6.11 31.95
CA ARG A 151 -6.08 -4.94 31.21
C ARG A 151 -7.22 -4.02 30.80
N THR A 152 -6.86 -2.76 30.54
CA THR A 152 -7.82 -1.75 30.09
C THR A 152 -8.09 -1.92 28.61
N THR A 153 -9.35 -2.23 28.23
CA THR A 153 -9.81 -2.23 26.85
C THR A 153 -10.21 -0.84 26.40
N THR A 154 -10.26 -0.59 25.08
CA THR A 154 -10.75 0.70 24.56
C THR A 154 -12.16 1.00 25.00
N ALA A 155 -13.04 -0.01 25.09
CA ALA A 155 -14.39 0.15 25.61
C ALA A 155 -14.39 0.54 27.11
N SER A 156 -13.59 -0.13 27.97
CA SER A 156 -13.49 0.22 29.39
C SER A 156 -12.84 1.61 29.60
N PHE A 157 -11.91 1.98 28.74
CA PHE A 157 -11.28 3.29 28.73
C PHE A 157 -12.28 4.41 28.41
N MET A 158 -13.12 4.20 27.38
CA MET A 158 -14.19 5.12 26.99
C MET A 158 -15.25 5.30 28.08
N ARG A 159 -15.56 4.25 28.87
CA ARG A 159 -16.52 4.37 30.01
C ARG A 159 -16.07 5.36 31.08
N LYS A 160 -14.77 5.63 31.16
CA LYS A 160 -14.19 6.62 32.09
C LYS A 160 -14.07 8.03 31.49
N ALA A 161 -14.62 8.26 30.29
CA ALA A 161 -14.69 9.60 29.72
C ALA A 161 -15.53 10.54 30.60
N PRO A 162 -15.19 11.85 30.67
CA PRO A 162 -15.94 12.80 31.49
C PRO A 162 -17.37 12.96 30.96
N SER A 163 -18.32 13.15 31.91
CA SER A 163 -19.74 13.37 31.60
C SER A 163 -20.01 14.67 30.85
N ARG A 164 -19.13 15.67 30.96
CA ARG A 164 -19.14 16.88 30.13
C ARG A 164 -17.96 16.83 29.18
N PRO A 165 -18.17 16.37 27.96
CA PRO A 165 -17.09 16.28 26.97
C PRO A 165 -16.62 17.69 26.56
N ALA A 166 -15.32 17.86 26.43
CA ALA A 166 -14.78 18.99 25.68
C ALA A 166 -15.09 18.79 24.20
N GLY A 167 -15.33 19.84 23.45
CA GLY A 167 -15.45 19.77 21.99
C GLY A 167 -14.17 19.26 21.30
N PRO A 168 -14.17 19.08 19.98
CA PRO A 168 -12.97 18.68 19.25
C PRO A 168 -11.84 19.70 19.46
N ALA A 169 -10.60 19.23 19.37
CA ALA A 169 -9.45 20.10 19.48
C ALA A 169 -9.42 21.10 18.31
N LEU A 170 -8.98 22.31 18.60
CA LEU A 170 -8.66 23.26 17.55
C LEU A 170 -7.35 22.84 16.87
N ILE A 171 -7.45 22.47 15.62
CA ILE A 171 -6.31 22.05 14.79
C ILE A 171 -6.14 23.01 13.61
N ASN A 172 -4.90 23.19 13.19
CA ASN A 172 -4.59 23.77 11.90
C ASN A 172 -4.66 22.64 10.86
N PRO A 173 -5.25 22.83 9.67
CA PRO A 173 -5.24 21.83 8.60
C PRO A 173 -3.86 21.26 8.27
N ASP A 174 -2.79 22.05 8.43
CA ASP A 174 -1.41 21.62 8.22
C ASP A 174 -0.79 20.84 9.38
N ASP A 175 -1.49 20.73 10.54
CA ASP A 175 -1.03 19.87 11.63
C ASP A 175 -0.95 18.41 11.15
N VAL A 176 0.07 17.69 11.65
CA VAL A 176 0.24 16.27 11.32
C VAL A 176 -0.91 15.45 11.90
N ALA A 177 -1.58 14.67 11.06
CA ALA A 177 -2.64 13.74 11.42
C ALA A 177 -2.13 12.30 11.55
N PHE A 178 -1.21 11.92 10.68
CA PHE A 178 -0.64 10.58 10.66
C PHE A 178 0.88 10.59 10.53
N LEU A 179 1.52 9.63 11.20
CA LEU A 179 2.90 9.22 10.97
C LEU A 179 2.89 7.84 10.32
N VAL A 180 2.93 7.80 9.00
CA VAL A 180 2.91 6.54 8.24
C VAL A 180 4.35 6.08 8.02
N TYR A 181 4.71 4.93 8.59
CA TYR A 181 6.08 4.42 8.40
C TYR A 181 6.19 3.65 7.08
N SER A 182 6.98 4.20 6.16
CA SER A 182 7.32 3.54 4.91
C SER A 182 8.60 2.72 5.07
N SER A 183 8.64 1.54 4.45
CA SER A 183 9.89 0.77 4.31
C SER A 183 10.81 1.51 3.35
N GLY A 184 11.56 2.46 3.88
CA GLY A 184 12.55 3.21 3.11
C GLY A 184 13.50 2.23 2.40
N THR A 185 13.93 2.62 1.21
CA THR A 185 14.80 1.80 0.36
C THR A 185 16.25 1.84 0.79
N THR A 186 16.60 2.76 1.69
CA THR A 186 17.99 3.07 2.10
C THR A 186 18.30 2.72 3.55
N GLY A 187 17.36 2.19 4.34
CA GLY A 187 17.66 1.94 5.77
C GLY A 187 16.44 1.64 6.64
N LEU A 188 16.42 2.25 7.82
CA LEU A 188 15.32 2.14 8.77
C LEU A 188 14.04 2.80 8.21
N PRO A 189 12.84 2.32 8.59
CA PRO A 189 11.59 2.93 8.16
C PRO A 189 11.54 4.42 8.50
N LYS A 190 11.07 5.25 7.54
CA LYS A 190 10.91 6.69 7.70
C LYS A 190 9.48 7.01 8.08
N GLY A 191 9.28 7.90 9.05
CA GLY A 191 7.97 8.42 9.43
C GLY A 191 7.51 9.50 8.45
N VAL A 192 6.62 9.17 7.54
CA VAL A 192 6.00 10.13 6.60
C VAL A 192 4.98 10.96 7.34
N MET A 193 5.19 12.29 7.41
CA MET A 193 4.29 13.23 8.07
C MET A 193 3.14 13.62 7.13
N VAL A 194 1.97 13.03 7.36
CA VAL A 194 0.74 13.32 6.60
C VAL A 194 -0.14 14.26 7.42
N SER A 195 -0.46 15.44 6.89
CA SER A 195 -1.29 16.44 7.57
C SER A 195 -2.78 16.13 7.47
N HIS A 196 -3.60 16.79 8.30
CA HIS A 196 -5.06 16.78 8.14
C HIS A 196 -5.47 17.25 6.76
N GLN A 197 -4.83 18.33 6.25
CA GLN A 197 -5.08 18.87 4.92
C GLN A 197 -4.79 17.88 3.80
N ASN A 198 -3.70 17.11 3.92
CA ASN A 198 -3.37 16.09 2.93
C ASN A 198 -4.47 15.03 2.83
N VAL A 199 -4.96 14.53 3.98
CA VAL A 199 -6.05 13.52 4.01
C VAL A 199 -7.36 14.11 3.50
N VAL A 200 -7.73 15.31 3.94
CA VAL A 200 -8.94 16.01 3.47
C VAL A 200 -8.91 16.19 1.96
N ALA A 201 -7.78 16.63 1.43
CA ALA A 201 -7.58 16.81 0.00
C ALA A 201 -7.76 15.49 -0.75
N ASP A 202 -7.07 14.45 -0.33
CA ASP A 202 -7.10 13.16 -1.03
C ASP A 202 -8.50 12.53 -1.01
N VAL A 203 -9.20 12.58 0.14
CA VAL A 203 -10.57 12.09 0.25
C VAL A 203 -11.53 12.86 -0.67
N VAL A 204 -11.48 14.19 -0.70
CA VAL A 204 -12.36 15.01 -1.53
C VAL A 204 -12.09 14.83 -3.01
N LEU A 205 -10.82 14.77 -3.40
CA LEU A 205 -10.41 14.59 -4.79
C LEU A 205 -10.76 13.20 -5.31
N GLN A 206 -10.54 12.16 -4.52
CA GLN A 206 -10.99 10.81 -4.88
C GLN A 206 -12.51 10.71 -4.90
N ALA A 207 -13.22 11.32 -3.96
CA ALA A 207 -14.68 11.33 -3.94
C ALA A 207 -15.28 12.00 -5.18
N ALA A 208 -14.62 13.00 -5.76
CA ALA A 208 -15.04 13.61 -7.01
C ALA A 208 -14.96 12.64 -8.21
N ILE A 209 -14.03 11.66 -8.16
CA ILE A 209 -13.85 10.63 -9.18
C ILE A 209 -14.80 9.44 -8.94
N GLU A 210 -14.91 8.99 -7.69
CA GLU A 210 -15.67 7.80 -7.32
C GLU A 210 -17.18 8.06 -7.19
N GLY A 211 -17.56 9.22 -6.64
CA GLY A 211 -18.94 9.55 -6.31
C GLY A 211 -19.94 9.41 -7.45
N PRO A 212 -19.61 9.75 -8.72
CA PRO A 212 -20.50 9.52 -9.86
C PRO A 212 -20.82 8.05 -10.14
N HIS A 213 -19.99 7.13 -9.64
CA HIS A 213 -20.07 5.69 -9.93
C HIS A 213 -20.52 4.84 -8.74
N VAL A 214 -20.59 5.44 -7.54
CA VAL A 214 -20.88 4.76 -6.28
C VAL A 214 -22.13 5.36 -5.62
N ASP A 215 -23.09 4.50 -5.32
CA ASP A 215 -24.34 4.86 -4.60
C ASP A 215 -24.37 4.15 -3.23
N TRP A 216 -24.35 4.90 -2.15
CA TRP A 216 -24.34 4.39 -0.78
C TRP A 216 -25.48 3.40 -0.46
N ARG A 217 -26.59 3.43 -1.23
CA ARG A 217 -27.76 2.54 -1.02
C ARG A 217 -27.54 1.12 -1.48
N LYS A 218 -26.58 0.88 -2.38
CA LYS A 218 -26.42 -0.41 -3.06
C LYS A 218 -24.97 -0.84 -3.26
N ASP A 219 -24.02 0.09 -3.13
CA ASP A 219 -22.62 -0.23 -3.37
C ASP A 219 -21.88 -0.53 -2.07
N HIS A 220 -21.24 -1.68 -2.04
CA HIS A 220 -20.42 -2.15 -0.94
C HIS A 220 -18.99 -2.37 -1.40
N THR A 221 -18.03 -2.11 -0.52
CA THR A 221 -16.63 -2.43 -0.75
C THR A 221 -16.09 -3.42 0.28
N LEU A 222 -14.97 -4.08 -0.03
CA LEU A 222 -14.33 -5.04 0.86
C LEU A 222 -12.95 -4.52 1.30
N ALA A 223 -12.76 -4.37 2.60
CA ALA A 223 -11.48 -3.98 3.18
C ALA A 223 -10.54 -5.20 3.25
N VAL A 224 -9.88 -5.50 2.14
CA VAL A 224 -8.91 -6.58 1.99
C VAL A 224 -7.47 -6.09 2.08
N LEU A 225 -7.21 -4.82 1.74
CA LEU A 225 -5.91 -4.20 1.91
C LEU A 225 -5.68 -3.79 3.36
N PRO A 226 -4.42 -3.80 3.84
CA PRO A 226 -4.11 -3.38 5.20
C PRO A 226 -4.51 -1.92 5.47
N THR A 227 -5.37 -1.70 6.48
CA THR A 227 -5.82 -0.36 6.88
C THR A 227 -4.78 0.43 7.68
N TYR A 228 -3.69 -0.22 8.11
CA TYR A 228 -2.50 0.46 8.67
C TYR A 228 -1.55 0.98 7.59
N HIS A 229 -1.78 0.68 6.32
CA HIS A 229 -1.06 1.23 5.18
C HIS A 229 -1.89 2.36 4.55
N ILE A 230 -1.22 3.42 4.04
CA ILE A 230 -1.90 4.63 3.54
C ILE A 230 -2.99 4.31 2.49
N TYR A 231 -2.78 3.35 1.59
CA TYR A 231 -3.75 2.96 0.58
C TYR A 231 -5.05 2.44 1.21
N GLY A 232 -4.97 1.47 2.14
CA GLY A 232 -6.14 0.98 2.84
C GLY A 232 -6.74 2.02 3.79
N LEU A 233 -5.91 2.81 4.46
CA LEU A 233 -6.34 3.85 5.39
C LEU A 233 -7.23 4.90 4.70
N ILE A 234 -6.87 5.34 3.51
CA ILE A 234 -7.66 6.33 2.78
C ILE A 234 -8.83 5.68 2.05
N CYS A 235 -8.56 4.69 1.18
CA CYS A 235 -9.57 4.15 0.27
C CYS A 235 -10.61 3.25 0.94
N LEU A 236 -10.32 2.68 2.13
CA LEU A 236 -11.19 1.71 2.81
C LEU A 236 -11.72 2.21 4.16
N VAL A 237 -11.21 3.34 4.67
CA VAL A 237 -11.63 3.93 5.94
C VAL A 237 -12.21 5.33 5.75
N HIS A 238 -11.42 6.29 5.25
CA HIS A 238 -11.84 7.69 5.15
C HIS A 238 -12.82 7.94 3.98
N LEU A 239 -12.48 7.45 2.79
CA LEU A 239 -13.29 7.64 1.59
C LEU A 239 -14.68 6.99 1.70
N PRO A 240 -14.84 5.73 2.17
CA PRO A 240 -16.16 5.14 2.37
C PRO A 240 -17.04 5.90 3.36
N LEU A 241 -16.49 6.39 4.48
CA LEU A 241 -17.27 7.22 5.41
C LEU A 241 -17.73 8.52 4.75
N TRP A 242 -16.91 9.14 3.91
CA TRP A 242 -17.28 10.35 3.17
C TRP A 242 -18.40 10.09 2.17
N LEU A 243 -18.34 8.98 1.42
CA LEU A 243 -19.32 8.60 0.40
C LEU A 243 -20.58 7.91 0.95
N GLY A 244 -20.54 7.40 2.17
CA GLY A 244 -21.58 6.54 2.75
C GLY A 244 -21.52 5.09 2.27
N THR A 245 -20.45 4.65 1.65
CA THR A 245 -20.32 3.28 1.16
C THR A 245 -20.07 2.32 2.33
N THR A 246 -20.88 1.27 2.42
CA THR A 246 -20.63 0.22 3.43
C THR A 246 -19.36 -0.56 3.09
N THR A 247 -18.44 -0.61 4.04
CA THR A 247 -17.20 -1.39 3.93
C THR A 247 -17.29 -2.63 4.79
N ILE A 248 -17.12 -3.80 4.18
CA ILE A 248 -17.03 -5.08 4.86
C ILE A 248 -15.55 -5.35 5.19
N PHE A 249 -15.24 -5.58 6.46
CA PHE A 249 -13.87 -5.81 6.91
C PHE A 249 -13.52 -7.28 6.86
N MET A 250 -12.38 -7.60 6.27
CA MET A 250 -11.72 -8.88 6.26
C MET A 250 -10.39 -8.74 6.98
N GLU A 251 -10.20 -9.45 8.11
CA GLU A 251 -9.02 -9.30 8.96
C GLU A 251 -7.72 -9.59 8.20
N LYS A 252 -7.71 -10.68 7.44
CA LYS A 252 -6.57 -11.14 6.64
C LYS A 252 -7.07 -11.76 5.34
N PHE A 253 -6.36 -11.48 4.24
CA PHE A 253 -6.70 -12.07 2.95
C PHE A 253 -6.62 -13.60 2.97
N ASP A 254 -7.73 -14.22 2.59
CA ASP A 254 -7.89 -15.63 2.29
C ASP A 254 -8.85 -15.75 1.11
N LEU A 255 -8.44 -16.45 0.06
CA LEU A 255 -9.18 -16.44 -1.20
C LEU A 255 -10.60 -17.04 -1.10
N PRO A 256 -10.84 -18.16 -0.42
CA PRO A 256 -12.19 -18.67 -0.19
C PRO A 256 -13.08 -17.67 0.55
N THR A 257 -12.59 -17.08 1.63
CA THR A 257 -13.32 -16.07 2.41
C THR A 257 -13.56 -14.80 1.60
N PHE A 258 -12.59 -14.37 0.78
CA PHE A 258 -12.75 -13.23 -0.14
C PHE A 258 -13.94 -13.45 -1.10
N CYS A 259 -14.00 -14.61 -1.76
CA CYS A 259 -15.10 -14.96 -2.66
C CYS A 259 -16.44 -15.08 -1.92
N GLN A 260 -16.44 -15.68 -0.73
CA GLN A 260 -17.64 -15.80 0.12
C GLN A 260 -18.20 -14.43 0.49
N LEU A 261 -17.37 -13.51 0.98
CA LEU A 261 -17.79 -12.17 1.40
C LEU A 261 -18.32 -11.34 0.22
N ILE A 262 -17.72 -11.46 -0.96
CA ILE A 262 -18.23 -10.80 -2.18
C ILE A 262 -19.65 -11.25 -2.46
N ARG A 263 -19.91 -12.55 -2.45
CA ARG A 263 -21.24 -13.11 -2.70
C ARG A 263 -22.24 -12.71 -1.60
N GLU A 264 -21.87 -12.91 -0.32
CA GLU A 264 -22.79 -12.68 0.82
C GLU A 264 -23.20 -11.23 0.98
N HIS A 265 -22.28 -10.30 0.73
CA HIS A 265 -22.50 -8.86 0.91
C HIS A 265 -22.72 -8.12 -0.41
N SER A 266 -22.83 -8.83 -1.54
CA SER A 266 -23.01 -8.22 -2.87
C SER A 266 -21.98 -7.09 -3.10
N ILE A 267 -20.69 -7.37 -2.83
CA ILE A 267 -19.62 -6.40 -3.00
C ILE A 267 -19.53 -5.97 -4.46
N THR A 268 -19.52 -4.67 -4.71
CA THR A 268 -19.58 -4.11 -6.07
C THR A 268 -18.26 -3.59 -6.58
N HIS A 269 -17.37 -3.14 -5.71
CA HIS A 269 -16.02 -2.69 -6.07
C HIS A 269 -15.02 -3.01 -4.97
N VAL A 270 -13.76 -3.27 -5.36
CA VAL A 270 -12.71 -3.61 -4.41
C VAL A 270 -11.40 -2.94 -4.81
N TYR A 271 -10.75 -2.30 -3.84
CA TYR A 271 -9.36 -1.89 -3.96
C TYR A 271 -8.45 -3.08 -3.65
N VAL A 272 -7.57 -3.42 -4.58
CA VAL A 272 -6.73 -4.63 -4.51
C VAL A 272 -5.26 -4.31 -4.76
N ALA A 273 -4.41 -5.25 -4.41
CA ALA A 273 -3.01 -5.28 -4.85
C ALA A 273 -2.84 -6.37 -5.93
N PRO A 274 -1.81 -6.27 -6.80
CA PRO A 274 -1.58 -7.22 -7.88
C PRO A 274 -1.60 -8.71 -7.50
N PRO A 275 -1.13 -9.16 -6.33
CA PRO A 275 -1.26 -10.56 -5.93
C PRO A 275 -2.70 -11.07 -5.89
N ILE A 276 -3.67 -10.23 -5.53
CA ILE A 276 -5.09 -10.62 -5.53
C ILE A 276 -5.58 -10.83 -6.97
N VAL A 277 -5.22 -9.94 -7.89
CA VAL A 277 -5.52 -10.07 -9.32
C VAL A 277 -4.90 -11.36 -9.88
N LEU A 278 -3.66 -11.67 -9.49
CA LEU A 278 -2.99 -12.92 -9.87
C LEU A 278 -3.76 -14.16 -9.39
N HIS A 279 -4.26 -14.15 -8.14
CA HIS A 279 -5.11 -15.23 -7.63
C HIS A 279 -6.40 -15.35 -8.46
N LEU A 280 -7.05 -14.24 -8.78
CA LEU A 280 -8.27 -14.23 -9.60
C LEU A 280 -8.01 -14.78 -11.01
N ALA A 281 -6.88 -14.45 -11.61
CA ALA A 281 -6.50 -14.95 -12.94
C ALA A 281 -6.20 -16.45 -12.94
N LYS A 282 -5.41 -16.94 -11.99
CA LYS A 282 -4.78 -18.26 -12.05
C LYS A 282 -5.50 -19.34 -11.25
N ASN A 283 -6.25 -19.02 -10.20
CA ASN A 283 -6.85 -20.02 -9.32
C ASN A 283 -8.11 -20.62 -9.95
N ARG A 284 -8.11 -21.95 -10.14
CA ARG A 284 -9.21 -22.68 -10.79
C ARG A 284 -10.38 -23.00 -9.84
N SER A 285 -10.20 -22.86 -8.52
CA SER A 285 -11.26 -23.16 -7.54
C SER A 285 -12.32 -22.08 -7.41
N ILE A 286 -12.11 -20.89 -8.03
CA ILE A 286 -13.06 -19.78 -7.97
C ILE A 286 -14.29 -20.10 -8.81
N ASN A 287 -15.47 -19.92 -8.21
CA ASN A 287 -16.73 -20.01 -8.93
C ASN A 287 -17.13 -18.61 -9.42
N GLY A 288 -17.51 -18.47 -10.68
CA GLY A 288 -17.92 -17.19 -11.26
C GLY A 288 -19.14 -16.56 -10.57
N SER A 289 -20.03 -17.37 -10.02
CA SER A 289 -21.18 -16.89 -9.22
C SER A 289 -20.75 -16.12 -7.96
N ASP A 290 -19.58 -16.40 -7.40
CA ASP A 290 -19.08 -15.73 -6.19
C ASP A 290 -18.63 -14.29 -6.48
N LEU A 291 -18.30 -13.98 -7.74
CA LEU A 291 -17.82 -12.68 -8.18
C LEU A 291 -18.84 -11.87 -8.96
N ALA A 292 -20.07 -12.37 -9.10
CA ALA A 292 -21.09 -11.81 -10.02
C ALA A 292 -21.52 -10.37 -9.69
N SER A 293 -21.37 -9.91 -8.45
CA SER A 293 -21.71 -8.55 -8.03
C SER A 293 -20.61 -7.53 -8.34
N LEU A 294 -19.38 -7.98 -8.64
CA LEU A 294 -18.26 -7.07 -8.88
C LEU A 294 -18.40 -6.30 -10.19
N ARG A 295 -18.31 -4.98 -10.09
CA ARG A 295 -18.36 -4.05 -11.22
C ARG A 295 -16.99 -3.47 -11.56
N MET A 296 -16.07 -3.40 -10.56
CA MET A 296 -14.74 -2.82 -10.74
C MET A 296 -13.75 -3.35 -9.70
N LEU A 297 -12.54 -3.64 -10.15
CA LEU A 297 -11.36 -3.78 -9.30
C LEU A 297 -10.43 -2.59 -9.54
N THR A 298 -9.91 -1.98 -8.46
CA THR A 298 -8.90 -0.92 -8.55
C THR A 298 -7.59 -1.45 -8.00
N SER A 299 -6.61 -1.68 -8.86
CA SER A 299 -5.30 -2.21 -8.47
C SER A 299 -4.30 -1.10 -8.25
N GLY A 300 -3.59 -1.15 -7.12
CA GLY A 300 -2.56 -0.18 -6.75
C GLY A 300 -1.51 -0.75 -5.81
N GLY A 301 -0.53 0.07 -5.43
CA GLY A 301 0.53 -0.29 -4.49
C GLY A 301 1.72 -1.05 -5.08
N ALA A 302 1.56 -1.66 -6.25
CA ALA A 302 2.62 -2.31 -7.02
C ALA A 302 2.25 -2.35 -8.51
N PRO A 303 3.21 -2.54 -9.43
CA PRO A 303 2.91 -2.71 -10.85
C PRO A 303 2.00 -3.90 -11.13
N LEU A 304 1.12 -3.75 -12.11
CA LEU A 304 0.24 -4.80 -12.63
C LEU A 304 0.37 -4.87 -14.15
N GLY A 305 0.93 -5.97 -14.67
CA GLY A 305 1.14 -6.16 -16.10
C GLY A 305 -0.17 -6.32 -16.89
N GLU A 306 -0.17 -5.82 -18.12
CA GLU A 306 -1.34 -5.82 -19.02
C GLU A 306 -1.88 -7.23 -19.27
N ALA A 307 -0.99 -8.19 -19.48
CA ALA A 307 -1.36 -9.59 -19.73
C ALA A 307 -2.26 -10.15 -18.60
N LEU A 308 -1.95 -9.81 -17.35
CA LEU A 308 -2.72 -10.26 -16.20
C LEU A 308 -4.10 -9.60 -16.12
N ILE A 309 -4.19 -8.33 -16.52
CA ILE A 309 -5.47 -7.61 -16.64
C ILE A 309 -6.36 -8.29 -17.68
N HIS A 310 -5.81 -8.53 -18.87
CA HIS A 310 -6.53 -9.19 -19.96
C HIS A 310 -6.97 -10.61 -19.59
N GLU A 311 -6.11 -11.39 -18.96
CA GLU A 311 -6.43 -12.76 -18.53
C GLU A 311 -7.59 -12.75 -17.50
N THR A 312 -7.52 -11.88 -16.51
CA THR A 312 -8.56 -11.77 -15.48
C THR A 312 -9.88 -11.28 -16.07
N TYR A 313 -9.84 -10.24 -16.93
CA TYR A 313 -11.03 -9.71 -17.60
C TYR A 313 -11.66 -10.73 -18.54
N ASN A 314 -10.86 -11.45 -19.33
CA ASN A 314 -11.38 -12.49 -20.24
C ASN A 314 -12.10 -13.59 -19.48
N ARG A 315 -11.59 -13.94 -18.30
CA ARG A 315 -12.15 -14.99 -17.47
C ARG A 315 -13.44 -14.58 -16.75
N TRP A 316 -13.48 -13.37 -16.16
CA TRP A 316 -14.54 -12.97 -15.25
C TRP A 316 -15.42 -11.82 -15.77
N LYS A 317 -14.97 -11.12 -16.81
CA LYS A 317 -15.60 -9.89 -17.33
C LYS A 317 -15.71 -8.76 -16.31
N ILE A 318 -14.84 -8.76 -15.29
CA ILE A 318 -14.73 -7.71 -14.28
C ILE A 318 -13.69 -6.70 -14.75
N PRO A 319 -14.05 -5.43 -14.94
CA PRO A 319 -13.13 -4.35 -15.25
C PRO A 319 -12.04 -4.20 -14.17
N ILE A 320 -10.81 -3.94 -14.60
CA ILE A 320 -9.68 -3.67 -13.71
C ILE A 320 -9.04 -2.38 -14.14
N ARG A 321 -9.05 -1.38 -13.27
CA ARG A 321 -8.33 -0.13 -13.45
C ARG A 321 -7.13 -0.06 -12.52
N GLN A 322 -6.15 0.74 -12.87
CA GLN A 322 -4.94 0.93 -12.10
C GLN A 322 -4.91 2.30 -11.44
N ALA A 323 -4.27 2.36 -10.29
CA ALA A 323 -3.97 3.59 -9.56
C ALA A 323 -2.51 3.60 -9.12
N TYR A 324 -1.92 4.79 -9.08
CA TYR A 324 -0.58 5.03 -8.58
C TYR A 324 -0.61 6.02 -7.43
N GLY A 325 0.24 5.80 -6.45
CA GLY A 325 0.45 6.70 -5.33
C GLY A 325 1.46 6.16 -4.33
N LEU A 326 1.84 7.01 -3.41
CA LEU A 326 2.86 6.77 -2.40
C LEU A 326 2.33 7.22 -1.02
N SER A 327 3.01 6.84 0.06
CA SER A 327 2.72 7.42 1.39
C SER A 327 2.93 8.92 1.38
N GLU A 328 3.92 9.38 0.63
CA GLU A 328 4.31 10.77 0.44
C GLU A 328 3.31 11.58 -0.41
N THR A 329 2.40 10.93 -1.11
CA THR A 329 1.27 11.56 -1.85
C THR A 329 -0.08 11.29 -1.19
N THR A 330 -0.09 10.84 0.07
CA THR A 330 -1.30 10.55 0.86
C THR A 330 -2.26 9.58 0.16
N SER A 331 -1.74 8.53 -0.47
CA SER A 331 -2.41 7.49 -1.24
C SER A 331 -2.42 7.78 -2.75
N VAL A 332 -3.52 8.17 -3.34
CA VAL A 332 -3.72 8.14 -4.80
C VAL A 332 -3.37 9.50 -5.43
N SER A 333 -2.39 9.52 -6.34
CA SER A 333 -2.07 10.70 -7.16
C SER A 333 -2.50 10.56 -8.61
N HIS A 334 -2.58 9.32 -9.13
CA HIS A 334 -3.06 9.01 -10.48
C HIS A 334 -4.02 7.83 -10.44
N ILE A 335 -5.07 7.87 -11.26
CA ILE A 335 -6.05 6.79 -11.33
C ILE A 335 -6.75 6.78 -12.69
N GLN A 336 -6.92 5.60 -13.27
CA GLN A 336 -7.74 5.40 -14.45
C GLN A 336 -9.21 5.67 -14.14
N ARG A 337 -9.93 6.22 -15.11
CA ARG A 337 -11.37 6.50 -14.99
C ARG A 337 -12.20 5.22 -15.11
N TRP A 338 -13.34 5.19 -14.45
CA TRP A 338 -14.28 4.07 -14.53
C TRP A 338 -14.73 3.77 -15.97
N ASP A 339 -15.15 4.78 -16.70
CA ASP A 339 -15.78 4.61 -18.02
C ASP A 339 -14.78 4.29 -19.13
N THR A 340 -13.52 4.66 -18.95
CA THR A 340 -12.47 4.50 -19.97
C THR A 340 -11.33 3.59 -19.52
N TRP A 341 -11.57 2.73 -18.53
CA TRP A 341 -10.56 1.83 -17.96
C TRP A 341 -9.83 0.98 -19.03
N SER A 342 -10.58 0.51 -20.07
CA SER A 342 -10.01 -0.32 -21.14
C SER A 342 -9.15 0.44 -22.14
N GLN A 343 -9.26 1.77 -22.20
CA GLN A 343 -8.44 2.61 -23.08
C GLN A 343 -7.07 2.92 -22.47
N GLY A 344 -6.96 2.83 -21.16
CA GLY A 344 -5.73 3.12 -20.44
C GLY A 344 -5.04 1.87 -19.86
N ILE A 345 -5.33 0.67 -20.35
CA ILE A 345 -4.67 -0.56 -19.86
C ILE A 345 -3.15 -0.41 -20.00
N GLY A 346 -2.41 -0.78 -18.93
CA GLY A 346 -0.95 -0.59 -18.83
C GLY A 346 -0.53 0.75 -18.26
N SER A 347 -1.44 1.74 -18.18
CA SER A 347 -1.16 3.02 -17.52
C SER A 347 -1.71 3.07 -16.09
N ASN A 348 -1.28 4.08 -15.35
CA ASN A 348 -1.85 4.42 -14.04
C ASN A 348 -2.95 5.50 -14.12
N GLY A 349 -3.34 5.89 -15.35
CA GLY A 349 -4.32 6.93 -15.62
C GLY A 349 -3.78 8.36 -15.43
N PRO A 350 -4.64 9.37 -15.62
CA PRO A 350 -4.28 10.77 -15.44
C PRO A 350 -4.13 11.11 -13.95
N ALA A 351 -3.45 12.23 -13.67
CA ALA A 351 -3.38 12.81 -12.35
C ALA A 351 -4.79 13.11 -11.81
N VAL A 352 -5.00 12.88 -10.50
CA VAL A 352 -6.27 13.26 -9.86
C VAL A 352 -6.44 14.78 -9.90
N PRO A 353 -7.67 15.31 -10.01
CA PRO A 353 -7.91 16.76 -10.07
C PRO A 353 -7.23 17.48 -8.89
N GLY A 354 -6.52 18.58 -9.17
CA GLY A 354 -5.81 19.36 -8.15
C GLY A 354 -4.41 18.84 -7.78
N VAL A 355 -3.97 17.75 -8.38
CA VAL A 355 -2.57 17.27 -8.35
C VAL A 355 -1.90 17.67 -9.66
N GLU A 356 -0.74 18.29 -9.57
CA GLU A 356 0.13 18.59 -10.70
C GLU A 356 1.21 17.49 -10.78
N ALA A 357 1.45 16.99 -11.98
CA ALA A 357 2.47 15.99 -12.26
C ALA A 357 3.28 16.41 -13.47
N ILE A 358 4.59 16.22 -13.42
CA ILE A 358 5.50 16.43 -14.56
C ILE A 358 6.51 15.30 -14.63
N ILE A 359 6.92 14.99 -15.83
CA ILE A 359 8.05 14.08 -16.09
C ILE A 359 9.30 14.91 -16.33
N VAL A 360 10.36 14.64 -15.58
CA VAL A 360 11.60 15.43 -15.57
C VAL A 360 12.78 14.57 -16.05
N PRO A 361 13.21 14.70 -17.31
CA PRO A 361 14.25 13.83 -17.89
C PRO A 361 15.62 14.02 -17.24
N ASN A 362 16.01 15.26 -16.94
CA ASN A 362 17.38 15.63 -16.55
C ASN A 362 17.44 16.42 -15.21
N GLY A 363 16.43 16.30 -14.35
CA GLY A 363 16.40 16.99 -13.06
C GLY A 363 16.08 18.49 -13.11
N ASP A 364 15.75 19.04 -14.28
CA ASP A 364 15.36 20.45 -14.50
C ASP A 364 13.83 20.55 -14.72
N PRO A 365 13.05 20.95 -13.71
CA PRO A 365 11.58 21.00 -13.82
C PRO A 365 11.08 22.12 -14.77
N THR A 366 11.94 23.01 -15.21
CA THR A 366 11.58 24.04 -16.20
C THR A 366 11.52 23.50 -17.63
N LYS A 367 11.99 22.26 -17.82
CA LYS A 367 12.02 21.54 -19.09
C LYS A 367 11.38 20.16 -18.92
N PRO A 368 10.04 20.10 -18.70
CA PRO A 368 9.35 18.83 -18.60
C PRO A 368 9.45 18.06 -19.92
N ALA A 369 9.36 16.75 -19.83
CA ALA A 369 9.37 15.83 -20.96
C ALA A 369 8.20 16.10 -21.92
N SER A 370 8.42 15.80 -23.19
CA SER A 370 7.34 15.68 -24.17
C SER A 370 6.55 14.38 -23.95
N ALA A 371 5.38 14.24 -24.56
CA ALA A 371 4.63 13.00 -24.51
C ALA A 371 5.49 11.80 -24.97
N ASN A 372 5.40 10.69 -24.24
CA ASN A 372 6.17 9.46 -24.44
C ASN A 372 7.69 9.56 -24.18
N GLU A 373 8.18 10.67 -23.64
CA GLU A 373 9.58 10.84 -23.23
C GLU A 373 9.74 10.45 -21.76
N GLU A 374 10.70 9.57 -21.43
CA GLU A 374 10.94 9.10 -20.06
C GLU A 374 11.69 10.12 -19.20
N GLY A 375 11.34 10.16 -17.94
CA GLY A 375 12.02 10.93 -16.91
C GLY A 375 11.53 10.56 -15.51
N GLU A 376 12.04 11.26 -14.50
CA GLU A 376 11.57 11.11 -13.13
C GLU A 376 10.21 11.82 -12.96
N LEU A 377 9.24 11.11 -12.37
CA LEU A 377 7.95 11.70 -12.01
C LEU A 377 8.12 12.63 -10.82
N TRP A 378 7.72 13.90 -10.98
CA TRP A 378 7.61 14.87 -9.90
C TRP A 378 6.15 15.26 -9.71
N ILE A 379 5.72 15.35 -8.45
CA ILE A 379 4.33 15.62 -8.07
C ILE A 379 4.25 16.82 -7.15
N ARG A 380 3.26 17.69 -7.39
CA ARG A 380 2.94 18.81 -6.52
C ARG A 380 1.42 18.87 -6.29
N GLY A 381 1.01 19.25 -5.09
CA GLY A 381 -0.41 19.42 -4.78
C GLY A 381 -0.72 19.28 -3.30
N PRO A 382 -2.00 19.43 -2.95
CA PRO A 382 -2.44 19.42 -1.55
C PRO A 382 -2.31 18.04 -0.87
N THR A 383 -2.09 16.98 -1.63
CA THR A 383 -1.92 15.61 -1.11
C THR A 383 -0.46 15.29 -0.79
N VAL A 384 0.50 16.14 -1.18
CA VAL A 384 1.93 15.94 -0.93
C VAL A 384 2.26 16.20 0.54
N PHE A 385 2.92 15.26 1.17
CA PHE A 385 3.27 15.22 2.59
C PHE A 385 4.11 16.41 3.07
N ASN A 386 4.22 16.57 4.39
CA ASN A 386 4.98 17.67 4.99
C ASN A 386 6.48 17.39 5.13
N GLY A 387 6.93 16.18 4.83
CA GLY A 387 8.31 15.73 4.96
C GLY A 387 8.43 14.49 5.85
N TYR A 388 9.66 14.06 6.12
CA TYR A 388 9.96 12.94 6.99
C TYR A 388 10.24 13.44 8.42
N MET A 389 9.65 12.76 9.40
CA MET A 389 9.84 13.08 10.81
C MET A 389 11.30 12.89 11.19
N ASP A 390 11.88 13.91 11.86
CA ASP A 390 13.27 13.97 12.34
C ASP A 390 14.34 13.66 11.26
N ASP A 391 13.99 13.82 9.97
CA ASP A 391 14.90 13.59 8.84
C ASP A 391 14.81 14.73 7.81
N PRO A 392 15.28 15.94 8.15
CA PRO A 392 15.29 17.08 7.22
C PRO A 392 16.14 16.81 6.00
N SER A 393 17.25 16.08 6.13
CA SER A 393 18.13 15.75 5.00
C SER A 393 17.40 14.94 3.93
N SER A 394 16.64 13.92 4.33
CA SER A 394 15.84 13.15 3.36
C SER A 394 14.67 13.95 2.82
N THR A 395 14.12 14.87 3.60
CA THR A 395 13.05 15.76 3.17
C THR A 395 13.55 16.71 2.08
N ASP A 396 14.66 17.40 2.32
CA ASP A 396 15.27 18.36 1.37
C ASP A 396 15.76 17.67 0.09
N ALA A 397 16.17 16.40 0.19
CA ALA A 397 16.57 15.60 -0.97
C ALA A 397 15.41 15.31 -1.93
N CYS A 398 14.17 15.20 -1.42
CA CYS A 398 13.01 14.82 -2.24
C CYS A 398 11.96 15.93 -2.41
N LEU A 399 11.94 16.98 -1.58
CA LEU A 399 11.04 18.13 -1.72
C LEU A 399 11.82 19.35 -2.14
N THR A 400 11.44 19.95 -3.28
CA THR A 400 12.00 21.23 -3.72
C THR A 400 11.42 22.41 -2.92
N PRO A 401 12.05 23.60 -2.94
CA PRO A 401 11.48 24.81 -2.33
C PRO A 401 10.07 25.15 -2.86
N ASP A 402 9.81 24.88 -4.15
CA ASP A 402 8.50 25.09 -4.81
C ASP A 402 7.52 23.93 -4.57
N ARG A 403 7.83 23.03 -3.59
CA ARG A 403 6.99 21.91 -3.17
C ARG A 403 6.80 20.83 -4.22
N TRP A 404 7.68 20.67 -5.20
CA TRP A 404 7.73 19.48 -6.02
C TRP A 404 8.31 18.31 -5.24
N PHE A 405 7.57 17.22 -5.17
CA PHE A 405 8.04 15.95 -4.63
C PHE A 405 8.64 15.09 -5.73
N LYS A 406 9.92 14.83 -5.62
CA LYS A 406 10.69 13.91 -6.46
C LYS A 406 10.38 12.48 -6.01
N THR A 407 9.62 11.74 -6.81
CA THR A 407 9.13 10.42 -6.39
C THR A 407 10.20 9.34 -6.39
N GLY A 408 11.25 9.52 -7.18
CA GLY A 408 12.25 8.49 -7.48
C GLY A 408 11.71 7.40 -8.40
N ASP A 409 10.51 7.56 -8.96
CA ASP A 409 9.93 6.64 -9.92
C ASP A 409 10.11 7.21 -11.34
N ILE A 410 10.52 6.36 -12.28
CA ILE A 410 10.74 6.71 -13.69
C ILE A 410 9.51 6.32 -14.49
N GLY A 411 9.12 7.16 -15.43
CA GLY A 411 7.98 6.89 -16.28
C GLY A 411 7.83 7.95 -17.37
N PHE A 412 6.72 7.92 -18.06
CA PHE A 412 6.33 8.88 -19.07
C PHE A 412 4.83 9.14 -19.04
N GLU A 413 4.41 10.24 -19.62
CA GLU A 413 3.00 10.56 -19.87
C GLU A 413 2.70 10.32 -21.36
N ASP A 414 1.61 9.62 -21.66
CA ASP A 414 1.19 9.40 -23.05
C ASP A 414 0.46 10.63 -23.63
N GLU A 415 0.12 10.59 -24.93
CA GLU A 415 -0.59 11.67 -25.62
C GLU A 415 -2.00 11.96 -25.05
N MET A 416 -2.56 11.03 -24.28
CA MET A 416 -3.85 11.18 -23.60
C MET A 416 -3.73 11.71 -22.17
N GLY A 417 -2.50 11.95 -21.70
CA GLY A 417 -2.21 12.40 -20.34
C GLY A 417 -2.27 11.28 -19.29
N ASN A 418 -2.09 10.02 -19.68
CA ASN A 418 -2.01 8.93 -18.73
C ASN A 418 -0.55 8.66 -18.34
N LEU A 419 -0.32 8.48 -17.06
CA LEU A 419 0.99 8.13 -16.51
C LEU A 419 1.30 6.65 -16.72
N HIS A 420 2.48 6.36 -17.21
CA HIS A 420 3.06 5.03 -17.29
C HIS A 420 4.33 4.99 -16.42
N ILE A 421 4.34 4.19 -15.35
CA ILE A 421 5.52 3.97 -14.52
C ILE A 421 6.32 2.80 -15.08
N THR A 422 7.56 3.07 -15.46
CA THR A 422 8.48 2.06 -15.99
C THR A 422 9.17 1.30 -14.87
N ASP A 423 9.82 2.00 -13.92
CA ASP A 423 10.46 1.40 -12.74
C ASP A 423 10.91 2.49 -11.74
N ARG A 424 11.62 2.09 -10.70
CA ARG A 424 12.27 3.02 -9.76
C ARG A 424 13.69 3.34 -10.20
N ALA A 425 14.07 4.60 -10.15
CA ALA A 425 15.41 5.08 -10.54
C ALA A 425 16.54 4.28 -9.90
N LYS A 426 16.40 3.87 -8.63
CA LYS A 426 17.37 3.08 -7.86
C LYS A 426 17.30 1.57 -8.08
N ASP A 427 16.20 1.07 -8.64
CA ASP A 427 16.02 -0.35 -8.96
C ASP A 427 16.39 -0.64 -10.41
N MET A 428 16.52 0.40 -11.26
CA MET A 428 17.02 0.30 -12.63
C MET A 428 18.39 -0.38 -12.66
N ILE A 429 18.52 -1.41 -13.48
CA ILE A 429 19.77 -2.15 -13.65
C ILE A 429 20.65 -1.42 -14.65
N LYS A 430 21.85 -1.03 -14.22
CA LYS A 430 22.79 -0.23 -15.03
C LYS A 430 23.75 -1.15 -15.78
N PHE A 431 23.40 -1.52 -16.99
CA PHE A 431 24.23 -2.37 -17.85
C PHE A 431 24.95 -1.56 -18.92
N LYS A 432 26.27 -1.34 -18.76
CA LYS A 432 27.15 -0.68 -19.76
C LYS A 432 26.55 0.59 -20.38
N GLY A 433 25.97 1.45 -19.53
CA GLY A 433 25.33 2.70 -19.96
C GLY A 433 23.85 2.58 -20.31
N PHE A 434 23.30 1.38 -20.47
CA PHE A 434 21.87 1.16 -20.63
C PHE A 434 21.19 1.03 -19.27
N GLN A 435 19.98 1.56 -19.16
CA GLN A 435 19.09 1.32 -18.02
C GLN A 435 18.09 0.21 -18.40
N ILE A 436 17.95 -0.78 -17.53
CA ILE A 436 17.04 -1.90 -17.73
C ILE A 436 16.03 -1.88 -16.57
N ALA A 437 14.75 -1.78 -16.90
CA ALA A 437 13.67 -1.84 -15.93
C ALA A 437 13.44 -3.30 -15.50
N PRO A 438 13.67 -3.68 -14.23
CA PRO A 438 13.34 -5.01 -13.74
C PRO A 438 11.87 -5.38 -13.96
N THR A 439 10.95 -4.43 -13.80
CA THR A 439 9.51 -4.65 -13.94
C THR A 439 9.14 -5.12 -15.33
N GLU A 440 9.73 -4.55 -16.39
CA GLU A 440 9.53 -5.01 -17.77
C GLU A 440 9.89 -6.51 -17.93
N LEU A 441 10.99 -6.92 -17.31
CA LEU A 441 11.43 -8.32 -17.38
C LEU A 441 10.53 -9.24 -16.54
N GLU A 442 10.09 -8.77 -15.38
CA GLU A 442 9.15 -9.47 -14.49
C GLU A 442 7.81 -9.73 -15.21
N ASP A 443 7.28 -8.74 -15.91
CA ASP A 443 6.02 -8.83 -16.66
C ASP A 443 6.10 -9.85 -17.81
N ILE A 444 7.22 -9.89 -18.53
CA ILE A 444 7.43 -10.89 -19.59
C ILE A 444 7.61 -12.30 -19.00
N LEU A 445 8.37 -12.41 -17.92
CA LEU A 445 8.70 -13.71 -17.32
C LEU A 445 7.50 -14.38 -16.65
N ILE A 446 6.57 -13.62 -16.08
CA ILE A 446 5.37 -14.17 -15.44
C ILE A 446 4.41 -14.86 -16.43
N GLU A 447 4.52 -14.54 -17.71
CA GLU A 447 3.74 -15.19 -18.76
C GLU A 447 4.23 -16.61 -19.07
N HIS A 448 5.48 -16.94 -18.72
CA HIS A 448 6.05 -18.25 -19.04
C HIS A 448 5.30 -19.37 -18.29
N PRO A 449 4.92 -20.50 -18.96
CA PRO A 449 4.09 -21.55 -18.35
C PRO A 449 4.64 -22.18 -17.07
N ALA A 450 5.96 -22.18 -16.89
CA ALA A 450 6.63 -22.74 -15.71
C ALA A 450 6.79 -21.74 -14.55
N VAL A 451 6.42 -20.46 -14.72
CA VAL A 451 6.59 -19.41 -13.73
C VAL A 451 5.29 -19.18 -12.97
N SER A 452 5.35 -19.20 -11.64
CA SER A 452 4.26 -18.85 -10.74
C SER A 452 4.41 -17.45 -10.18
N ASP A 453 5.65 -17.06 -9.84
CA ASP A 453 5.99 -15.71 -9.36
C ASP A 453 7.45 -15.42 -9.73
N VAL A 454 7.80 -14.13 -9.90
CA VAL A 454 9.14 -13.74 -10.33
C VAL A 454 9.52 -12.37 -9.79
N ALA A 455 10.81 -12.19 -9.54
CA ALA A 455 11.42 -10.89 -9.26
C ALA A 455 12.78 -10.79 -9.94
N VAL A 456 13.07 -9.64 -10.54
CA VAL A 456 14.34 -9.36 -11.19
C VAL A 456 15.09 -8.28 -10.43
N ILE A 457 16.39 -8.51 -10.22
CA ILE A 457 17.31 -7.54 -9.60
C ILE A 457 18.57 -7.39 -10.42
N GLY A 458 19.22 -6.22 -10.28
CA GLY A 458 20.59 -6.04 -10.75
C GLY A 458 21.59 -6.68 -9.79
N VAL A 459 22.55 -7.42 -10.34
CA VAL A 459 23.70 -7.96 -9.60
C VAL A 459 24.97 -7.57 -10.32
N TRP A 460 26.01 -7.20 -9.54
CA TRP A 460 27.30 -6.85 -10.12
C TRP A 460 27.97 -8.07 -10.74
N ASN A 461 28.46 -7.92 -11.96
CA ASN A 461 29.22 -8.94 -12.68
C ASN A 461 30.65 -8.42 -12.92
N GLU A 462 31.62 -9.03 -12.25
CA GLU A 462 33.03 -8.61 -12.30
C GLU A 462 33.62 -8.67 -13.71
N GLU A 463 33.28 -9.69 -14.51
CA GLU A 463 33.83 -9.85 -15.86
C GLU A 463 33.30 -8.81 -16.85
N MET A 464 32.06 -8.37 -16.65
CA MET A 464 31.41 -7.36 -17.49
C MET A 464 31.65 -5.94 -16.99
N HIS A 465 32.17 -5.78 -15.76
CA HIS A 465 32.30 -4.52 -15.05
C HIS A 465 31.00 -3.72 -15.08
N SER A 466 29.89 -4.39 -14.82
CA SER A 466 28.55 -3.81 -14.91
C SER A 466 27.53 -4.64 -14.12
N GLU A 467 26.40 -4.02 -13.78
CA GLU A 467 25.26 -4.79 -13.30
C GLU A 467 24.69 -5.65 -14.43
N VAL A 468 24.11 -6.81 -14.08
CA VAL A 468 23.39 -7.69 -15.00
C VAL A 468 22.08 -8.16 -14.38
N PRO A 469 21.02 -8.40 -15.17
CA PRO A 469 19.76 -8.92 -14.65
C PRO A 469 19.89 -10.35 -14.12
N LEU A 470 19.40 -10.58 -12.90
CA LEU A 470 19.23 -11.88 -12.24
C LEU A 470 17.75 -12.06 -11.88
N ALA A 471 17.14 -13.18 -12.27
CA ALA A 471 15.76 -13.50 -11.95
C ALA A 471 15.68 -14.52 -10.79
N TYR A 472 14.90 -14.18 -9.75
CA TYR A 472 14.39 -15.14 -8.77
C TYR A 472 13.03 -15.62 -9.22
N VAL A 473 12.83 -16.93 -9.31
CA VAL A 473 11.64 -17.54 -9.91
C VAL A 473 11.02 -18.58 -8.97
N VAL A 474 9.71 -18.47 -8.76
CA VAL A 474 8.88 -19.50 -8.11
C VAL A 474 8.26 -20.36 -9.20
N ARG A 475 8.44 -21.69 -9.12
CA ARG A 475 7.89 -22.62 -10.12
C ARG A 475 6.39 -22.79 -9.96
N LYS A 476 5.72 -23.02 -11.08
CA LYS A 476 4.31 -23.44 -11.09
C LYS A 476 4.23 -24.89 -10.62
N GLY A 477 3.50 -25.12 -9.53
CA GLY A 477 3.37 -26.45 -8.90
C GLY A 477 4.09 -26.62 -7.57
N ASP A 478 5.04 -25.73 -7.23
CA ASP A 478 5.59 -25.64 -5.89
C ASP A 478 4.57 -24.94 -4.97
N THR A 479 3.59 -25.71 -4.47
CA THR A 479 2.72 -25.24 -3.39
C THR A 479 3.52 -25.35 -2.10
N GLY A 480 3.92 -24.20 -1.51
CA GLY A 480 4.76 -24.06 -0.32
C GLY A 480 4.20 -24.64 1.00
N THR A 481 3.58 -25.82 0.98
CA THR A 481 3.01 -26.54 2.13
C THR A 481 3.74 -27.84 2.43
N GLY A 482 4.98 -28.02 1.96
CA GLY A 482 5.78 -29.21 2.23
C GLY A 482 6.90 -28.94 3.24
N THR A 483 6.85 -29.56 4.42
CA THR A 483 7.99 -29.78 5.36
C THR A 483 9.06 -30.72 4.81
N GLY A 484 9.08 -30.95 3.51
CA GLY A 484 10.14 -31.64 2.81
C GLY A 484 11.11 -30.60 2.27
N GLY A 485 12.37 -30.64 2.71
CA GLY A 485 13.44 -29.86 2.13
C GLY A 485 13.39 -29.98 0.62
N CYS A 486 12.97 -28.91 -0.05
CA CYS A 486 13.11 -28.79 -1.48
C CYS A 486 14.63 -28.80 -1.71
N THR A 487 15.18 -29.94 -2.06
CA THR A 487 16.46 -29.96 -2.75
C THR A 487 16.22 -29.12 -3.98
N VAL A 488 16.71 -27.88 -3.95
CA VAL A 488 16.85 -27.01 -5.12
C VAL A 488 17.74 -27.80 -6.07
N GLY A 489 17.15 -28.78 -6.72
CA GLY A 489 17.82 -29.65 -7.68
C GLY A 489 18.23 -28.76 -8.85
N ASP A 490 19.39 -29.03 -9.39
CA ASP A 490 19.98 -28.43 -10.58
C ASP A 490 19.11 -28.68 -11.83
N ASP A 491 17.83 -28.26 -11.80
CA ASP A 491 16.89 -28.42 -12.92
C ASP A 491 17.15 -27.31 -13.94
N VAL A 492 18.21 -27.53 -14.69
CA VAL A 492 18.74 -26.59 -15.67
C VAL A 492 17.79 -26.38 -16.84
N GLY A 493 17.04 -27.41 -17.23
CA GLY A 493 16.16 -27.37 -18.40
C GLY A 493 15.10 -26.27 -18.36
N PRO A 494 14.23 -26.21 -17.33
CA PRO A 494 13.23 -25.16 -17.20
C PRO A 494 13.84 -23.76 -17.07
N ALA A 495 14.97 -23.58 -16.36
CA ALA A 495 15.65 -22.31 -16.27
C ALA A 495 16.14 -21.81 -17.64
N LEU A 496 16.72 -22.70 -18.44
CA LEU A 496 17.13 -22.38 -19.83
C LEU A 496 15.94 -22.04 -20.71
N SER A 497 14.79 -22.71 -20.52
CA SER A 497 13.54 -22.39 -21.23
C SER A 497 13.08 -20.97 -20.92
N ILE A 498 13.08 -20.58 -19.64
CA ILE A 498 12.71 -19.23 -19.18
C ILE A 498 13.67 -18.18 -19.76
N MET A 499 14.97 -18.41 -19.70
CA MET A 499 15.96 -17.51 -20.29
C MET A 499 15.83 -17.39 -21.81
N LYS A 500 15.55 -18.50 -22.49
CA LYS A 500 15.29 -18.50 -23.93
C LYS A 500 14.02 -17.71 -24.27
N TYR A 501 12.93 -17.93 -23.53
CA TYR A 501 11.67 -17.23 -23.70
C TYR A 501 11.83 -15.70 -23.59
N LEU A 502 12.55 -15.22 -22.58
CA LEU A 502 12.84 -13.80 -22.44
C LEU A 502 13.71 -13.29 -23.58
N ARG A 503 14.75 -14.03 -23.95
CA ARG A 503 15.69 -13.65 -25.01
C ARG A 503 15.02 -13.44 -26.38
N GLU A 504 13.96 -14.17 -26.66
CA GLU A 504 13.19 -14.03 -27.90
C GLU A 504 12.29 -12.79 -27.91
N LYS A 505 12.03 -12.20 -26.75
CA LYS A 505 11.10 -11.05 -26.60
C LYS A 505 11.80 -9.70 -26.34
N VAL A 506 13.07 -9.71 -25.94
CA VAL A 506 13.78 -8.48 -25.58
C VAL A 506 15.12 -8.33 -26.31
N VAL A 507 15.61 -7.09 -26.40
CA VAL A 507 16.93 -6.78 -26.95
C VAL A 507 18.06 -7.38 -26.10
N HIS A 508 19.20 -7.65 -26.71
CA HIS A 508 20.29 -8.43 -26.14
C HIS A 508 20.81 -7.92 -24.79
N TYR A 509 20.81 -6.60 -24.54
CA TYR A 509 21.33 -6.07 -23.27
C TYR A 509 20.40 -6.35 -22.07
N LYS A 510 19.12 -6.63 -22.31
CA LYS A 510 18.11 -6.99 -21.29
C LYS A 510 18.09 -8.47 -20.91
N HIS A 511 18.94 -9.31 -21.51
CA HIS A 511 18.97 -10.75 -21.22
C HIS A 511 19.44 -11.04 -19.78
N LEU A 512 18.94 -12.13 -19.18
CA LEU A 512 19.29 -12.58 -17.82
C LEU A 512 20.73 -13.12 -17.75
N ARG A 513 21.70 -12.20 -17.79
CA ARG A 513 23.13 -12.59 -17.69
C ARG A 513 23.55 -13.01 -16.29
N GLY A 514 22.82 -12.57 -15.27
CA GLY A 514 22.93 -13.06 -13.90
C GLY A 514 22.32 -14.44 -13.70
N GLY A 515 21.50 -14.91 -14.69
CA GLY A 515 20.86 -16.22 -14.66
C GLY A 515 19.52 -16.25 -13.96
N VAL A 516 19.10 -17.46 -13.60
CA VAL A 516 17.86 -17.77 -12.87
C VAL A 516 18.19 -18.46 -11.56
N VAL A 517 17.58 -18.02 -10.47
CA VAL A 517 17.63 -18.65 -9.14
C VAL A 517 16.22 -19.12 -8.78
N TRP A 518 16.09 -20.40 -8.45
CA TRP A 518 14.84 -20.94 -7.95
C TRP A 518 14.63 -20.54 -6.48
N THR A 519 13.42 -20.14 -6.15
CA THR A 519 13.02 -19.81 -4.78
C THR A 519 11.61 -20.34 -4.49
N SER A 520 11.35 -20.66 -3.23
CA SER A 520 10.00 -21.08 -2.80
C SER A 520 9.01 -19.92 -2.74
N GLN A 521 9.50 -18.69 -2.57
CA GLN A 521 8.66 -17.49 -2.54
C GLN A 521 9.45 -16.22 -2.85
N ILE A 522 8.79 -15.25 -3.46
CA ILE A 522 9.28 -13.88 -3.61
C ILE A 522 8.91 -13.08 -2.35
N PRO A 523 9.88 -12.45 -1.65
CA PRO A 523 9.58 -11.63 -0.50
C PRO A 523 8.78 -10.39 -0.91
N LYS A 524 7.60 -10.20 -0.31
CA LYS A 524 6.70 -9.07 -0.57
C LYS A 524 6.31 -8.38 0.72
N SER A 525 6.05 -7.07 0.64
CA SER A 525 5.42 -6.33 1.73
C SER A 525 3.95 -6.77 1.89
N PRO A 526 3.29 -6.44 3.01
CA PRO A 526 1.85 -6.69 3.17
C PRO A 526 0.98 -6.02 2.10
N SER A 527 1.46 -4.93 1.48
CA SER A 527 0.80 -4.28 0.35
C SER A 527 1.10 -4.95 -1.00
N GLY A 528 1.81 -6.08 -1.03
CA GLY A 528 2.12 -6.84 -2.24
C GLY A 528 3.37 -6.40 -3.00
N LYS A 529 4.09 -5.37 -2.53
CA LYS A 529 5.30 -4.85 -3.17
C LYS A 529 6.49 -5.80 -2.97
N ILE A 530 7.20 -6.11 -4.05
CA ILE A 530 8.43 -6.93 -4.01
C ILE A 530 9.51 -6.21 -3.18
N LEU A 531 10.09 -6.93 -2.23
CA LEU A 531 11.18 -6.44 -1.37
C LEU A 531 12.54 -6.75 -2.02
N LYS A 532 12.87 -6.01 -3.11
CA LYS A 532 14.11 -6.25 -3.89
C LYS A 532 15.38 -6.19 -3.05
N ARG A 533 15.40 -5.38 -1.98
CA ARG A 533 16.52 -5.34 -1.03
C ARG A 533 16.76 -6.71 -0.37
N ALA A 534 15.71 -7.36 0.13
CA ALA A 534 15.84 -8.68 0.74
C ALA A 534 16.38 -9.73 -0.24
N LEU A 535 16.10 -9.56 -1.55
CA LEU A 535 16.69 -10.41 -2.59
C LEU A 535 18.17 -10.06 -2.85
N ARG A 536 18.54 -8.77 -2.87
CA ARG A 536 19.94 -8.33 -3.00
C ARG A 536 20.80 -8.80 -1.82
N ASP A 537 20.28 -8.71 -0.59
CA ASP A 537 20.97 -9.19 0.61
C ASP A 537 21.25 -10.70 0.54
N ARG A 538 20.37 -11.48 -0.08
CA ARG A 538 20.60 -12.91 -0.35
C ARG A 538 21.75 -13.15 -1.33
N VAL A 539 22.06 -12.28 -2.26
CA VAL A 539 23.18 -12.42 -3.21
C VAL A 539 24.54 -12.46 -2.50
N GLY A 540 24.71 -11.86 -1.32
CA GLY A 540 25.94 -11.84 -0.48
C GLY A 540 26.12 -13.00 0.50
N THR A 541 25.11 -13.85 0.78
CA THR A 541 25.13 -14.88 1.83
C THR A 541 25.17 -16.31 1.28
N MET A 542 25.62 -17.31 2.07
CA MET A 542 25.73 -18.72 1.64
C MET A 542 24.40 -19.45 1.42
N ASP A 543 23.26 -18.81 1.72
CA ASP A 543 21.91 -19.37 1.62
C ASP A 543 21.32 -19.28 0.19
N LYS A 544 22.19 -19.31 -0.81
CA LYS A 544 21.85 -19.10 -2.22
C LYS A 544 21.64 -20.40 -2.95
N GLY A 545 20.53 -20.52 -3.64
CA GLY A 545 20.51 -21.31 -4.85
C GLY A 545 21.60 -20.78 -5.80
N LYS A 546 22.45 -21.64 -6.34
CA LYS A 546 23.41 -21.21 -7.37
C LYS A 546 22.62 -20.72 -8.58
N PRO A 547 22.92 -19.53 -9.13
CA PRO A 547 22.25 -19.08 -10.35
C PRO A 547 22.57 -20.06 -11.49
N ILE A 548 21.51 -20.49 -12.18
CA ILE A 548 21.66 -21.27 -13.40
C ILE A 548 21.94 -20.28 -14.53
N LEU A 549 23.12 -20.35 -15.09
CA LEU A 549 23.58 -19.46 -16.15
C LEU A 549 23.27 -20.06 -17.54
N ASP A 550 22.98 -19.20 -18.50
CA ASP A 550 22.81 -19.62 -19.90
C ASP A 550 24.18 -20.05 -20.49
N PRO A 551 24.34 -21.31 -20.94
CA PRO A 551 25.59 -21.79 -21.57
C PRO A 551 25.98 -20.98 -22.81
N GLY A 552 25.05 -20.30 -23.48
CA GLY A 552 25.31 -19.41 -24.61
C GLY A 552 26.19 -18.21 -24.22
N TYR A 553 26.12 -17.74 -22.96
CA TYR A 553 27.01 -16.70 -22.45
C TYR A 553 28.36 -17.26 -21.93
N ALA A 554 28.40 -18.51 -21.50
CA ALA A 554 29.65 -19.19 -21.15
C ALA A 554 30.59 -19.39 -22.36
N ARG A 555 30.03 -19.56 -23.56
CA ARG A 555 30.82 -19.68 -24.83
C ARG A 555 31.38 -18.33 -25.31
N TYR A 556 30.82 -17.20 -24.91
CA TYR A 556 31.41 -15.88 -25.16
C TYR A 556 32.72 -15.69 -24.36
N ARG A 557 32.91 -16.47 -23.27
CA ARG A 557 34.19 -16.62 -22.54
C ARG A 557 35.28 -17.22 -23.37
N ALA A 558 34.96 -18.27 -24.14
CA ALA A 558 35.97 -19.05 -24.87
C ALA A 558 36.41 -18.41 -26.21
N ALA A 559 35.64 -17.47 -26.73
CA ALA A 559 35.92 -16.82 -28.02
C ALA A 559 36.73 -15.51 -27.91
N LYS A 560 37.07 -15.07 -26.69
CA LYS A 560 37.87 -13.87 -26.42
C LYS A 560 39.16 -14.15 -25.61
N LEU A 561 39.55 -15.43 -25.42
CA LEU A 561 40.87 -15.87 -25.09
C LEU A 561 41.51 -16.43 -26.36
#